data_f8cb6b7ce1fcdf4d8bf589e918b1f9c7
#
_entry.id   f8cb6b7ce1fcdf4d8bf589e918b1f9c7
#
_cell.length_a   1.000
_cell.length_b   1.000
_cell.length_c   1.000
_cell.angle_alpha   90.00
_cell.angle_beta   90.00
_cell.angle_gamma   90.00
#
_symmetry.space_group_name_H-M   'P 1'
#
loop_
_entity.id
_entity.type
_entity.pdbx_description
1 polymer ?
#
loop_
_entity_poly.entity_id
_entity_poly.type
_entity_poly.pdbx_seq_one_letter_code
_entity_poly.pdbx_strand_id
1 'polypeptide(L)'
;GEGVSVSMEWPDNSLPKAGLKASQTLIGSGSTVKFSAACSQNTEEITWSLPGSSSESAEGDSVSVTYDKEGVYDVTVMAKNSSGEDTKTVEGLVFVTSELEKDGELLLLSQDKVTEATAYVNENEAPSFAVDGDVTKKWCATGMPPHELIIDLGEEVAVSQVAIAHAEAGGESPDMNTKAYTISVSTDGTEYTSIVSVTKNTLADTLDTFAPVNARYVKLSVVKPTQGSDTAARIYEVQIYGLEKTLAAD
;
A
#
# COMPACT_ATOMS: atom_id res chain seq x y z
N GLY A 1 54.17 -1.41 14.71
CA GLY A 1 52.77 -1.81 14.68
C GLY A 1 52.03 -0.90 13.73
N GLU A 2 51.64 -1.41 12.55
CA GLU A 2 50.80 -0.67 11.62
C GLU A 2 49.38 -0.69 12.14
N GLY A 3 48.84 0.50 12.44
CA GLY A 3 47.45 0.63 12.85
C GLY A 3 46.50 0.43 11.66
N VAL A 4 45.63 -0.58 11.75
CA VAL A 4 44.53 -0.76 10.81
C VAL A 4 43.49 0.32 11.08
N SER A 5 43.41 1.33 10.20
CA SER A 5 42.32 2.31 10.21
C SER A 5 41.07 1.65 9.60
N VAL A 6 40.09 1.34 10.43
CA VAL A 6 38.75 0.94 9.96
C VAL A 6 37.94 2.22 9.79
N SER A 7 37.77 2.67 8.55
CA SER A 7 36.79 3.71 8.23
C SER A 7 35.40 3.08 8.28
N MET A 8 34.59 3.42 9.28
CA MET A 8 33.15 3.20 9.23
C MET A 8 32.57 4.24 8.29
N GLU A 9 32.20 3.81 7.09
CA GLU A 9 31.34 4.62 6.24
C GLU A 9 29.93 4.61 6.85
N TRP A 10 29.53 5.74 7.40
CA TRP A 10 28.13 5.96 7.77
C TRP A 10 27.31 6.04 6.48
N PRO A 11 26.07 5.50 6.43
CA PRO A 11 25.20 5.70 5.27
C PRO A 11 25.14 7.19 4.95
N ASP A 12 25.42 7.54 3.70
CA ASP A 12 25.40 8.92 3.24
C ASP A 12 23.93 9.41 3.21
N ASN A 13 23.50 10.01 4.32
CA ASN A 13 22.16 10.60 4.45
C ASN A 13 22.00 11.89 3.63
N SER A 14 23.04 12.33 2.91
CA SER A 14 22.98 13.49 2.03
C SER A 14 22.37 13.18 0.67
N LEU A 15 22.39 11.93 0.21
CA LEU A 15 21.78 11.53 -1.05
C LEU A 15 20.26 11.61 -0.99
N PRO A 16 19.61 12.04 -2.07
CA PRO A 16 18.16 12.04 -2.14
C PRO A 16 17.63 10.61 -2.24
N LYS A 17 16.37 10.42 -1.84
CA LYS A 17 15.67 9.16 -2.06
C LYS A 17 14.29 9.44 -2.66
N ALA A 18 14.05 8.88 -3.84
CA ALA A 18 12.78 9.01 -4.55
C ALA A 18 11.71 8.12 -3.94
N GLY A 19 10.52 8.68 -3.75
CA GLY A 19 9.33 7.95 -3.32
C GLY A 19 8.09 8.56 -3.96
N LEU A 20 7.09 7.73 -4.27
CA LEU A 20 5.84 8.21 -4.85
C LEU A 20 4.63 7.53 -4.22
N LYS A 21 3.52 8.29 -4.20
CA LYS A 21 2.17 7.79 -3.94
C LYS A 21 1.24 8.27 -5.05
N ALA A 22 0.26 7.45 -5.41
CA ALA A 22 -0.82 7.79 -6.33
C ALA A 22 -2.15 7.84 -5.57
N SER A 23 -3.04 8.77 -5.92
CA SER A 23 -4.38 8.84 -5.32
C SER A 23 -5.25 7.64 -5.69
N GLN A 24 -5.05 7.11 -6.89
CA GLN A 24 -5.71 5.93 -7.44
C GLN A 24 -4.86 5.36 -8.59
N THR A 25 -5.05 4.10 -8.91
CA THR A 25 -4.22 3.40 -9.92
C THR A 25 -5.04 2.60 -10.92
N LEU A 26 -6.27 2.23 -10.59
CA LEU A 26 -7.24 1.55 -11.46
C LEU A 26 -8.39 2.52 -11.75
N ILE A 27 -8.49 3.01 -12.98
CA ILE A 27 -9.32 4.16 -13.34
C ILE A 27 -10.04 3.98 -14.67
N GLY A 28 -11.12 4.75 -14.83
CA GLY A 28 -11.79 4.94 -16.11
C GLY A 28 -11.10 5.99 -16.99
N SER A 29 -11.34 5.94 -18.29
CA SER A 29 -10.83 6.91 -19.26
C SER A 29 -11.24 8.34 -18.90
N GLY A 30 -10.32 9.30 -19.00
CA GLY A 30 -10.52 10.70 -18.64
C GLY A 30 -10.43 11.00 -17.14
N SER A 31 -10.18 10.02 -16.28
CA SER A 31 -10.01 10.21 -14.83
C SER A 31 -8.72 10.94 -14.50
N THR A 32 -8.76 11.67 -13.38
CA THR A 32 -7.60 12.41 -12.86
C THR A 32 -6.88 11.60 -11.80
N VAL A 33 -5.56 11.47 -11.92
CA VAL A 33 -4.68 10.90 -10.88
C VAL A 33 -3.79 11.99 -10.32
N LYS A 34 -3.71 12.05 -8.99
CA LYS A 34 -2.74 12.88 -8.28
C LYS A 34 -1.58 12.01 -7.81
N PHE A 35 -0.37 12.35 -8.23
CA PHE A 35 0.86 11.78 -7.73
C PHE A 35 1.49 12.71 -6.70
N SER A 36 2.14 12.14 -5.68
CA SER A 36 2.83 12.87 -4.63
C SER A 36 4.18 12.24 -4.34
N ALA A 37 5.21 13.07 -4.23
CA ALA A 37 6.55 12.70 -3.82
C ALA A 37 6.79 12.92 -2.31
N ALA A 38 5.74 13.10 -1.50
CA ALA A 38 5.85 13.40 -0.07
C ALA A 38 6.62 12.34 0.75
N CYS A 39 6.76 11.11 0.24
CA CYS A 39 7.59 10.06 0.83
C CYS A 39 9.05 10.08 0.36
N SER A 40 9.44 11.01 -0.53
CA SER A 40 10.83 11.24 -0.89
C SER A 40 11.60 11.91 0.26
N GLN A 41 12.91 11.70 0.31
CA GLN A 41 13.76 12.21 1.40
C GLN A 41 14.96 12.99 0.80
N ASN A 42 15.41 14.02 1.52
CA ASN A 42 16.58 14.85 1.19
C ASN A 42 16.53 15.44 -0.23
N THR A 43 15.34 15.90 -0.67
CA THR A 43 15.11 16.37 -2.03
C THR A 43 15.09 17.90 -2.11
N GLU A 44 15.68 18.46 -3.17
CA GLU A 44 15.61 19.88 -3.53
C GLU A 44 14.77 20.07 -4.80
N GLU A 45 14.76 19.05 -5.67
CA GLU A 45 14.07 19.06 -6.96
C GLU A 45 13.38 17.70 -7.19
N ILE A 46 12.15 17.74 -7.65
CA ILE A 46 11.36 16.56 -8.04
C ILE A 46 10.90 16.74 -9.47
N THR A 47 11.14 15.71 -10.28
CA THR A 47 10.63 15.62 -11.66
C THR A 47 9.89 14.31 -11.89
N TRP A 48 8.91 14.35 -12.78
CA TRP A 48 8.02 13.23 -13.11
C TRP A 48 8.11 12.89 -14.60
N SER A 49 8.06 11.60 -14.90
CA SER A 49 7.75 11.06 -16.22
C SER A 49 6.45 10.26 -16.14
N LEU A 50 5.45 10.70 -16.92
CA LEU A 50 4.04 10.26 -16.83
C LEU A 50 3.52 9.92 -18.24
N PRO A 51 4.10 8.92 -18.93
CA PRO A 51 3.74 8.59 -20.30
C PRO A 51 2.25 8.28 -20.42
N GLY A 52 1.63 8.72 -21.52
CA GLY A 52 0.21 8.51 -21.81
C GLY A 52 -0.76 9.40 -21.07
N SER A 53 -0.27 10.26 -20.16
CA SER A 53 -1.12 11.25 -19.47
C SER A 53 -1.24 12.56 -20.24
N SER A 54 -2.12 13.45 -19.76
CA SER A 54 -2.30 14.80 -20.29
C SER A 54 -1.04 15.68 -20.20
N SER A 55 -0.07 15.31 -19.37
CA SER A 55 1.24 15.95 -19.28
C SER A 55 2.30 14.89 -18.99
N GLU A 56 3.03 14.46 -20.02
CA GLU A 56 3.99 13.35 -19.92
C GLU A 56 5.23 13.66 -19.07
N SER A 57 5.43 14.93 -18.73
CA SER A 57 6.47 15.36 -17.78
C SER A 57 5.95 16.48 -16.88
N ALA A 58 6.41 16.52 -15.64
CA ALA A 58 6.06 17.56 -14.68
C ALA A 58 7.18 17.75 -13.65
N GLU A 59 7.11 18.85 -12.90
CA GLU A 59 8.01 19.18 -11.80
C GLU A 59 7.20 19.49 -10.53
N GLY A 60 7.85 19.32 -9.37
CA GLY A 60 7.31 19.65 -8.05
C GLY A 60 6.85 18.45 -7.24
N ASP A 61 6.54 18.69 -5.97
CA ASP A 61 6.23 17.66 -4.97
C ASP A 61 4.94 16.89 -5.25
N SER A 62 4.04 17.46 -6.05
CA SER A 62 2.83 16.79 -6.50
C SER A 62 2.39 17.28 -7.86
N VAL A 63 1.75 16.38 -8.60
CA VAL A 63 1.19 16.66 -9.94
C VAL A 63 -0.15 15.96 -10.08
N SER A 64 -1.09 16.59 -10.78
CA SER A 64 -2.37 15.99 -11.17
C SER A 64 -2.46 15.95 -12.69
N VAL A 65 -2.72 14.77 -13.24
CA VAL A 65 -2.82 14.52 -14.68
C VAL A 65 -4.04 13.65 -14.99
N THR A 66 -4.52 13.70 -16.22
CA THR A 66 -5.58 12.81 -16.71
C THR A 66 -5.02 11.77 -17.67
N TYR A 67 -5.68 10.61 -17.73
CA TYR A 67 -5.39 9.54 -18.68
C TYR A 67 -6.64 9.28 -19.52
N ASP A 68 -6.57 9.61 -20.81
CA ASP A 68 -7.73 9.58 -21.70
C ASP A 68 -7.86 8.26 -22.50
N LYS A 69 -6.80 7.46 -22.53
CA LYS A 69 -6.78 6.21 -23.31
C LYS A 69 -6.64 5.01 -22.42
N GLU A 70 -7.37 3.95 -22.74
CA GLU A 70 -7.16 2.63 -22.13
C GLU A 70 -5.72 2.16 -22.31
N GLY A 71 -5.20 1.48 -21.30
CA GLY A 71 -3.85 0.98 -21.30
C GLY A 71 -3.23 0.90 -19.92
N VAL A 72 -1.99 0.46 -19.89
CA VAL A 72 -1.17 0.30 -18.68
C VAL A 72 0.02 1.25 -18.79
N TYR A 73 0.23 2.05 -17.76
CA TYR A 73 1.20 3.13 -17.80
C TYR A 73 2.15 3.09 -16.61
N ASP A 74 3.44 3.20 -16.90
CA ASP A 74 4.50 3.33 -15.91
C ASP A 74 4.52 4.76 -15.36
N VAL A 75 4.98 4.92 -14.13
CA VAL A 75 5.20 6.23 -13.52
C VAL A 75 6.60 6.28 -12.95
N THR A 76 7.36 7.32 -13.30
CA THR A 76 8.72 7.55 -12.81
C THR A 76 8.77 8.88 -12.07
N VAL A 77 9.38 8.87 -10.89
CA VAL A 77 9.76 10.06 -10.13
C VAL A 77 11.27 10.10 -9.96
N MET A 78 11.87 11.25 -10.18
CA MET A 78 13.28 11.52 -9.92
C MET A 78 13.39 12.59 -8.82
N ALA A 79 14.15 12.27 -7.79
CA ALA A 79 14.52 13.17 -6.70
C ALA A 79 15.97 13.57 -6.84
N LYS A 80 16.28 14.87 -6.71
CA LYS A 80 17.63 15.42 -6.87
C LYS A 80 17.96 16.41 -5.77
N ASN A 81 19.23 16.47 -5.39
CA ASN A 81 19.84 17.51 -4.59
C ASN A 81 21.30 17.75 -5.03
N SER A 82 22.01 18.62 -4.31
CA SER A 82 23.44 18.92 -4.62
C SER A 82 24.38 17.73 -4.49
N SER A 83 24.01 16.66 -3.80
CA SER A 83 24.83 15.45 -3.61
C SER A 83 24.58 14.36 -4.65
N GLY A 84 23.47 14.41 -5.38
CA GLY A 84 23.14 13.42 -6.41
C GLY A 84 21.66 13.35 -6.75
N GLU A 85 21.29 12.23 -7.35
CA GLU A 85 19.92 11.95 -7.76
C GLU A 85 19.55 10.49 -7.46
N ASP A 86 18.23 10.24 -7.26
CA ASP A 86 17.64 8.93 -7.15
C ASP A 86 16.35 8.87 -7.98
N THR A 87 16.12 7.74 -8.63
CA THR A 87 14.99 7.54 -9.52
C THR A 87 14.20 6.32 -9.09
N LYS A 88 12.87 6.44 -9.02
CA LYS A 88 11.95 5.34 -8.79
C LYS A 88 10.96 5.24 -9.93
N THR A 89 10.92 4.08 -10.58
CA THR A 89 9.90 3.71 -11.56
C THR A 89 9.00 2.63 -10.96
N VAL A 90 7.68 2.82 -11.09
CA VAL A 90 6.69 1.78 -10.81
C VAL A 90 6.05 1.40 -12.12
N GLU A 91 6.37 0.19 -12.58
CA GLU A 91 5.83 -0.37 -13.82
C GLU A 91 4.33 -0.68 -13.66
N GLY A 92 3.56 -0.35 -14.68
CA GLY A 92 2.12 -0.62 -14.72
C GLY A 92 1.32 0.04 -13.59
N LEU A 93 1.81 1.15 -13.00
CA LEU A 93 1.16 1.77 -11.85
C LEU A 93 -0.26 2.23 -12.16
N VAL A 94 -0.51 2.78 -13.34
CA VAL A 94 -1.84 3.25 -13.73
C VAL A 94 -2.43 2.32 -14.78
N PHE A 95 -3.57 1.75 -14.47
CA PHE A 95 -4.35 0.92 -15.38
C PHE A 95 -5.66 1.65 -15.71
N VAL A 96 -5.82 2.01 -16.98
CA VAL A 96 -7.02 2.69 -17.51
C VAL A 96 -7.89 1.66 -18.24
N THR A 97 -9.14 1.52 -17.81
CA THR A 97 -10.06 0.51 -18.32
C THR A 97 -11.44 1.09 -18.65
N SER A 98 -12.11 0.54 -19.66
CA SER A 98 -13.51 0.82 -19.96
C SER A 98 -14.51 0.19 -18.96
N GLU A 99 -14.03 -0.64 -18.04
CA GLU A 99 -14.86 -1.22 -16.97
C GLU A 99 -15.25 -0.21 -15.88
N LEU A 100 -14.57 0.92 -15.84
CA LEU A 100 -14.88 2.06 -14.99
C LEU A 100 -15.25 3.27 -15.84
N GLU A 101 -16.25 4.00 -15.38
CA GLU A 101 -16.52 5.33 -15.90
C GLU A 101 -15.45 6.32 -15.42
N LYS A 102 -15.39 7.48 -16.06
CA LYS A 102 -14.55 8.58 -15.60
C LYS A 102 -14.83 8.89 -14.12
N ASP A 103 -13.77 8.90 -13.32
CA ASP A 103 -13.81 9.12 -11.86
C ASP A 103 -14.77 8.17 -11.13
N GLY A 104 -15.01 6.97 -11.70
CA GLY A 104 -15.83 5.93 -11.12
C GLY A 104 -15.19 5.33 -9.85
N GLU A 105 -16.03 4.94 -8.90
CA GLU A 105 -15.59 4.35 -7.64
C GLU A 105 -15.31 2.85 -7.80
N LEU A 106 -14.26 2.38 -7.11
CA LEU A 106 -13.96 0.96 -6.98
C LEU A 106 -14.95 0.30 -6.00
N LEU A 107 -15.14 -1.00 -6.18
CA LEU A 107 -15.98 -1.81 -5.30
C LEU A 107 -15.20 -2.24 -4.05
N LEU A 108 -15.89 -2.28 -2.91
CA LEU A 108 -15.40 -2.91 -1.69
C LEU A 108 -15.54 -4.43 -1.83
N LEU A 109 -14.42 -5.12 -1.98
CA LEU A 109 -14.36 -6.54 -2.28
C LEU A 109 -14.24 -7.44 -1.04
N SER A 110 -13.81 -6.89 0.10
CA SER A 110 -13.50 -7.65 1.32
C SER A 110 -14.67 -7.82 2.28
N GLN A 111 -15.80 -7.12 2.07
CA GLN A 111 -16.92 -7.13 3.03
C GLN A 111 -17.43 -8.56 3.27
N ASP A 112 -17.47 -8.97 4.54
CA ASP A 112 -17.96 -10.27 5.01
C ASP A 112 -17.30 -11.49 4.34
N LYS A 113 -16.10 -11.33 3.83
CA LYS A 113 -15.32 -12.41 3.19
C LYS A 113 -14.73 -13.36 4.22
N VAL A 114 -14.39 -14.56 3.78
CA VAL A 114 -13.76 -15.58 4.62
C VAL A 114 -12.37 -15.10 5.04
N THR A 115 -12.08 -15.24 6.33
CA THR A 115 -10.80 -14.85 6.90
C THR A 115 -10.15 -16.00 7.65
N GLU A 116 -8.82 -16.07 7.56
CA GLU A 116 -7.98 -16.94 8.37
C GLU A 116 -6.87 -16.12 9.02
N ALA A 117 -6.44 -16.46 10.22
CA ALA A 117 -5.35 -15.78 10.89
C ALA A 117 -4.42 -16.78 11.61
N THR A 118 -3.15 -16.39 11.78
CA THR A 118 -2.17 -17.19 12.53
C THR A 118 -2.51 -17.33 14.02
N ALA A 119 -3.20 -16.32 14.58
CA ALA A 119 -3.67 -16.30 15.95
C ALA A 119 -4.82 -15.30 16.12
N TYR A 120 -5.61 -15.46 17.15
CA TYR A 120 -6.54 -14.47 17.70
C TYR A 120 -6.80 -14.76 19.18
N VAL A 121 -7.19 -13.73 19.94
CA VAL A 121 -7.31 -13.82 21.40
C VAL A 121 -8.50 -14.70 21.80
N ASN A 122 -9.67 -14.46 21.20
CA ASN A 122 -10.90 -15.19 21.46
C ASN A 122 -11.95 -14.86 20.38
N GLU A 123 -13.13 -15.48 20.46
CA GLU A 123 -14.20 -15.30 19.47
C GLU A 123 -14.78 -13.88 19.37
N ASN A 124 -14.57 -13.02 20.38
CA ASN A 124 -14.98 -11.62 20.34
C ASN A 124 -13.95 -10.71 19.65
N GLU A 125 -12.79 -11.26 19.30
CA GLU A 125 -11.68 -10.59 18.61
C GLU A 125 -11.18 -11.45 17.44
N ALA A 126 -12.11 -12.18 16.81
CA ALA A 126 -11.83 -13.10 15.71
C ALA A 126 -11.46 -12.39 14.41
N PRO A 127 -10.77 -13.06 13.48
CA PRO A 127 -10.34 -12.47 12.20
C PRO A 127 -11.47 -11.87 11.37
N SER A 128 -12.69 -12.43 11.45
CA SER A 128 -13.86 -11.96 10.70
C SER A 128 -14.28 -10.52 11.04
N PHE A 129 -13.95 -10.04 12.23
CA PHE A 129 -14.22 -8.65 12.61
C PHE A 129 -13.34 -7.62 11.89
N ALA A 130 -12.29 -8.05 11.21
CA ALA A 130 -11.48 -7.15 10.37
C ALA A 130 -12.10 -6.88 8.99
N VAL A 131 -13.25 -7.48 8.66
CA VAL A 131 -13.94 -7.32 7.36
C VAL A 131 -15.45 -7.21 7.51
N ASP A 132 -15.99 -6.93 8.72
CA ASP A 132 -17.43 -6.90 8.98
C ASP A 132 -18.06 -5.50 8.79
N GLY A 133 -17.26 -4.48 8.51
CA GLY A 133 -17.71 -3.09 8.33
C GLY A 133 -18.00 -2.36 9.64
N ASP A 134 -17.66 -2.94 10.79
CA ASP A 134 -17.92 -2.39 12.12
C ASP A 134 -16.60 -2.02 12.84
N VAL A 135 -16.17 -0.78 12.69
CA VAL A 135 -14.95 -0.25 13.34
C VAL A 135 -15.00 -0.21 14.87
N THR A 136 -16.04 -0.71 15.51
CA THR A 136 -16.12 -0.90 16.97
C THR A 136 -15.61 -2.26 17.42
N LYS A 137 -15.37 -3.18 16.48
CA LYS A 137 -14.81 -4.51 16.70
C LYS A 137 -13.46 -4.64 16.01
N LYS A 138 -12.71 -5.64 16.39
CA LYS A 138 -11.37 -5.86 15.83
C LYS A 138 -10.99 -7.32 15.74
N TRP A 139 -10.06 -7.64 14.87
CA TRP A 139 -9.17 -8.76 15.03
C TRP A 139 -8.03 -8.38 15.96
N CYS A 140 -7.82 -9.17 17.01
CA CYS A 140 -6.68 -9.03 17.90
C CYS A 140 -5.91 -10.34 18.01
N ALA A 141 -4.61 -10.29 17.73
CA ALA A 141 -3.71 -11.44 17.85
C ALA A 141 -2.59 -11.15 18.83
N THR A 142 -2.32 -12.12 19.71
CA THR A 142 -1.24 -12.07 20.71
C THR A 142 -0.17 -13.11 20.44
N GLY A 143 0.98 -12.93 21.04
CA GLY A 143 2.17 -13.77 20.84
C GLY A 143 3.26 -13.00 20.09
N MET A 144 4.17 -13.74 19.49
CA MET A 144 5.29 -13.15 18.75
C MET A 144 4.87 -12.82 17.31
N PRO A 145 5.12 -11.59 16.83
CA PRO A 145 4.90 -11.25 15.43
C PRO A 145 5.90 -12.00 14.51
N PRO A 146 5.63 -12.11 13.19
CA PRO A 146 4.50 -11.48 12.50
C PRO A 146 3.16 -12.17 12.78
N HIS A 147 2.08 -11.36 12.87
CA HIS A 147 0.72 -11.87 12.88
C HIS A 147 0.13 -11.73 11.49
N GLU A 148 -0.42 -12.80 10.96
CA GLU A 148 -0.95 -12.81 9.60
C GLU A 148 -2.48 -12.98 9.59
N LEU A 149 -3.12 -12.17 8.75
CA LEU A 149 -4.53 -12.24 8.41
C LEU A 149 -4.64 -12.47 6.90
N ILE A 150 -5.31 -13.54 6.49
CA ILE A 150 -5.61 -13.86 5.09
C ILE A 150 -7.09 -13.64 4.85
N ILE A 151 -7.42 -12.93 3.78
CA ILE A 151 -8.78 -12.67 3.31
C ILE A 151 -8.94 -13.36 1.97
N ASP A 152 -9.88 -14.31 1.87
CA ASP A 152 -10.26 -15.00 0.62
C ASP A 152 -11.41 -14.22 -0.03
N LEU A 153 -11.15 -13.56 -1.14
CA LEU A 153 -12.14 -12.79 -1.89
C LEU A 153 -13.18 -13.68 -2.60
N GLY A 154 -12.95 -15.02 -2.60
CA GLY A 154 -13.84 -16.02 -3.17
C GLY A 154 -13.53 -16.37 -4.62
N GLU A 155 -13.07 -15.40 -5.39
CA GLU A 155 -12.66 -15.56 -6.78
C GLU A 155 -11.47 -14.63 -7.10
N GLU A 156 -10.82 -14.87 -8.23
CA GLU A 156 -9.74 -14.00 -8.71
C GLU A 156 -10.33 -12.72 -9.30
N VAL A 157 -9.92 -11.58 -8.75
CA VAL A 157 -10.42 -10.24 -9.09
C VAL A 157 -9.28 -9.24 -9.14
N ALA A 158 -9.49 -8.11 -9.81
CA ALA A 158 -8.53 -7.01 -9.83
C ALA A 158 -8.58 -6.21 -8.52
N VAL A 159 -7.46 -6.10 -7.83
CA VAL A 159 -7.29 -5.29 -6.62
C VAL A 159 -6.28 -4.17 -6.86
N SER A 160 -6.48 -3.00 -6.29
CA SER A 160 -5.61 -1.84 -6.46
C SER A 160 -5.44 -0.95 -5.23
N GLN A 161 -6.25 -1.16 -4.19
CA GLN A 161 -6.18 -0.37 -2.95
C GLN A 161 -6.51 -1.24 -1.75
N VAL A 162 -5.85 -0.96 -0.63
CA VAL A 162 -6.19 -1.52 0.69
C VAL A 162 -6.21 -0.38 1.70
N ALA A 163 -7.33 -0.22 2.39
CA ALA A 163 -7.45 0.65 3.55
C ALA A 163 -7.43 -0.18 4.83
N ILE A 164 -6.75 0.29 5.85
CA ILE A 164 -6.67 -0.38 7.15
C ILE A 164 -7.02 0.61 8.25
N ALA A 165 -7.99 0.26 9.10
CA ALA A 165 -8.28 0.92 10.35
C ALA A 165 -7.47 0.25 11.47
N HIS A 166 -6.48 0.98 11.99
CA HIS A 166 -5.61 0.53 13.08
C HIS A 166 -6.25 0.80 14.46
N ALA A 167 -5.55 0.55 15.52
CA ALA A 167 -6.05 0.59 16.89
C ALA A 167 -6.75 1.92 17.28
N GLU A 168 -6.14 3.05 16.92
CA GLU A 168 -6.71 4.39 17.24
C GLU A 168 -8.04 4.65 16.52
N ALA A 169 -8.24 4.12 15.32
CA ALA A 169 -9.51 4.22 14.59
C ALA A 169 -10.67 3.59 15.36
N GLY A 170 -10.41 2.54 16.13
CA GLY A 170 -11.37 1.90 17.03
C GLY A 170 -11.40 2.51 18.45
N GLY A 171 -10.71 3.61 18.69
CA GLY A 171 -10.71 4.34 19.97
C GLY A 171 -9.63 3.91 20.98
N GLU A 172 -8.64 3.11 20.56
CA GLU A 172 -7.48 2.78 21.40
C GLU A 172 -6.42 3.90 21.36
N SER A 173 -5.37 3.77 22.19
CA SER A 173 -4.27 4.73 22.17
C SER A 173 -3.51 4.70 20.83
N PRO A 174 -3.06 5.87 20.29
CA PRO A 174 -2.21 5.94 19.10
C PRO A 174 -0.95 5.07 19.16
N ASP A 175 -0.43 4.82 20.35
CA ASP A 175 0.72 3.94 20.58
C ASP A 175 0.44 2.48 20.16
N MET A 176 -0.83 2.09 20.07
CA MET A 176 -1.28 0.76 19.65
C MET A 176 -1.46 0.62 18.14
N ASN A 177 -1.32 1.71 17.37
CA ASN A 177 -1.34 1.63 15.90
C ASN A 177 -0.22 0.76 15.38
N THR A 178 -0.53 -0.09 14.41
CA THR A 178 0.48 -0.92 13.74
C THR A 178 1.56 -0.04 13.13
N LYS A 179 2.82 -0.30 13.50
CA LYS A 179 3.98 0.46 13.01
C LYS A 179 4.53 -0.06 11.70
N ALA A 180 4.61 -1.38 11.54
CA ALA A 180 5.12 -1.99 10.33
C ALA A 180 4.25 -3.17 9.89
N TYR A 181 3.94 -3.21 8.59
CA TYR A 181 3.17 -4.28 7.98
C TYR A 181 3.53 -4.44 6.51
N THR A 182 3.20 -5.60 5.97
CA THR A 182 3.23 -5.88 4.52
C THR A 182 1.87 -6.37 4.05
N ILE A 183 1.55 -6.06 2.79
CA ILE A 183 0.40 -6.63 2.10
C ILE A 183 0.95 -7.47 0.95
N SER A 184 0.50 -8.71 0.87
CA SER A 184 0.84 -9.65 -0.18
C SER A 184 -0.41 -10.24 -0.79
N VAL A 185 -0.33 -10.62 -2.05
CA VAL A 185 -1.45 -11.17 -2.82
C VAL A 185 -1.10 -12.53 -3.40
N SER A 186 -2.14 -13.34 -3.63
CA SER A 186 -2.01 -14.65 -4.26
C SER A 186 -3.27 -14.98 -5.07
N THR A 187 -3.11 -15.76 -6.12
CA THR A 187 -4.24 -16.34 -6.88
C THR A 187 -4.61 -17.73 -6.39
N ASP A 188 -3.67 -18.48 -5.81
CA ASP A 188 -3.83 -19.88 -5.42
C ASP A 188 -3.81 -20.14 -3.89
N GLY A 189 -3.50 -19.10 -3.09
CA GLY A 189 -3.40 -19.19 -1.64
C GLY A 189 -2.11 -19.83 -1.10
N THR A 190 -1.16 -20.15 -1.97
CA THR A 190 0.13 -20.79 -1.61
C THR A 190 1.33 -19.89 -1.86
N GLU A 191 1.43 -19.34 -3.05
CA GLU A 191 2.50 -18.42 -3.44
C GLU A 191 2.01 -16.97 -3.31
N TYR A 192 2.68 -16.19 -2.46
CA TYR A 192 2.33 -14.80 -2.19
C TYR A 192 3.39 -13.83 -2.71
N THR A 193 2.95 -12.80 -3.42
CA THR A 193 3.79 -11.68 -3.87
C THR A 193 3.53 -10.46 -3.00
N SER A 194 4.57 -9.87 -2.41
CA SER A 194 4.46 -8.64 -1.63
C SER A 194 4.26 -7.44 -2.56
N ILE A 195 3.22 -6.64 -2.30
CA ILE A 195 2.86 -5.45 -3.08
C ILE A 195 2.95 -4.16 -2.27
N VAL A 196 2.88 -4.22 -0.95
CA VAL A 196 3.03 -3.07 -0.04
C VAL A 196 3.95 -3.45 1.11
N SER A 197 4.84 -2.54 1.47
CA SER A 197 5.69 -2.64 2.66
C SER A 197 5.75 -1.29 3.38
N VAL A 198 5.23 -1.24 4.59
CA VAL A 198 5.22 -0.05 5.46
C VAL A 198 6.02 -0.34 6.71
N THR A 199 6.96 0.54 7.06
CA THR A 199 7.91 0.34 8.19
C THR A 199 7.77 1.36 9.30
N LYS A 200 7.09 2.48 9.06
CA LYS A 200 7.04 3.63 10.01
C LYS A 200 5.65 4.27 10.06
N ASN A 201 4.59 3.47 10.00
CA ASN A 201 3.24 4.01 10.15
C ASN A 201 3.02 4.53 11.58
N THR A 202 2.30 5.63 11.70
CA THR A 202 1.80 6.21 12.95
C THR A 202 0.33 6.57 12.87
N LEU A 203 -0.30 6.41 11.69
CA LEU A 203 -1.67 6.84 11.43
C LEU A 203 -2.69 5.83 11.97
N ALA A 204 -3.84 6.35 12.36
CA ALA A 204 -5.02 5.57 12.72
C ALA A 204 -5.61 4.83 11.53
N ASP A 205 -5.66 5.51 10.39
CA ASP A 205 -6.17 4.97 9.12
C ASP A 205 -5.10 5.10 8.04
N THR A 206 -4.90 4.03 7.28
CA THR A 206 -4.00 4.00 6.13
C THR A 206 -4.76 3.66 4.87
N LEU A 207 -4.31 4.22 3.75
CA LEU A 207 -4.75 3.85 2.40
C LEU A 207 -3.50 3.59 1.55
N ASP A 208 -3.30 2.35 1.18
CA ASP A 208 -2.21 1.94 0.30
C ASP A 208 -2.77 1.70 -1.10
N THR A 209 -2.23 2.41 -2.07
CA THR A 209 -2.53 2.24 -3.50
C THR A 209 -1.31 1.62 -4.18
N PHE A 210 -1.54 0.71 -5.11
CA PHE A 210 -0.47 -0.03 -5.80
C PHE A 210 -0.87 -0.34 -7.25
N ALA A 211 0.10 -0.77 -8.06
CA ALA A 211 -0.17 -1.23 -9.42
C ALA A 211 -1.26 -2.32 -9.39
N PRO A 212 -2.36 -2.18 -10.13
CA PRO A 212 -3.46 -3.13 -10.10
C PRO A 212 -2.99 -4.56 -10.41
N VAL A 213 -3.48 -5.52 -9.66
CA VAL A 213 -3.07 -6.92 -9.76
C VAL A 213 -4.28 -7.83 -9.59
N ASN A 214 -4.29 -8.96 -10.31
CA ASN A 214 -5.28 -10.01 -10.10
C ASN A 214 -4.92 -10.84 -8.86
N ALA A 215 -5.88 -11.02 -7.96
CA ALA A 215 -5.71 -11.78 -6.73
C ALA A 215 -7.04 -12.39 -6.27
N ARG A 216 -6.98 -13.54 -5.65
CA ARG A 216 -8.07 -14.11 -4.85
C ARG A 216 -7.81 -13.97 -3.36
N TYR A 217 -6.55 -14.09 -2.93
CA TYR A 217 -6.17 -14.00 -1.54
C TYR A 217 -5.35 -12.74 -1.29
N VAL A 218 -5.69 -12.03 -0.23
CA VAL A 218 -4.93 -10.87 0.26
C VAL A 218 -4.46 -11.17 1.67
N LYS A 219 -3.16 -11.08 1.92
CA LYS A 219 -2.55 -11.33 3.21
C LYS A 219 -1.98 -10.06 3.80
N LEU A 220 -2.48 -9.67 4.96
CA LEU A 220 -1.89 -8.65 5.83
C LEU A 220 -0.95 -9.34 6.82
N SER A 221 0.32 -8.98 6.81
CA SER A 221 1.33 -9.43 7.75
C SER A 221 1.73 -8.27 8.67
N VAL A 222 1.31 -8.32 9.93
CA VAL A 222 1.63 -7.33 10.94
C VAL A 222 2.99 -7.64 11.54
N VAL A 223 4.02 -6.92 11.09
CA VAL A 223 5.43 -7.17 11.42
C VAL A 223 5.83 -6.49 12.73
N LYS A 224 5.39 -5.24 12.92
CA LYS A 224 5.55 -4.52 14.19
C LYS A 224 4.19 -3.99 14.65
N PRO A 225 3.54 -4.68 15.59
CA PRO A 225 2.14 -4.45 15.95
C PRO A 225 1.84 -3.09 16.58
N THR A 226 2.80 -2.46 17.25
CA THR A 226 2.61 -1.20 17.97
C THR A 226 3.79 -0.25 17.82
N GLN A 227 3.66 0.97 18.31
CA GLN A 227 4.76 1.94 18.35
C GLN A 227 5.81 1.59 19.43
N GLY A 228 5.43 0.84 20.45
CA GLY A 228 6.25 0.43 21.59
C GLY A 228 6.70 -1.04 21.53
N SER A 229 6.63 -1.70 22.68
CA SER A 229 7.05 -3.10 22.90
C SER A 229 5.89 -4.10 22.98
N ASP A 230 4.64 -3.65 22.99
CA ASP A 230 3.48 -4.53 22.93
C ASP A 230 3.44 -5.24 21.57
N THR A 231 3.30 -6.56 21.59
CA THR A 231 3.37 -7.44 20.43
C THR A 231 2.00 -7.86 19.88
N ALA A 232 0.91 -7.37 20.46
CA ALA A 232 -0.44 -7.71 20.01
C ALA A 232 -0.85 -6.88 18.79
N ALA A 233 -1.27 -7.55 17.73
CA ALA A 233 -1.90 -6.90 16.58
C ALA A 233 -3.33 -6.50 16.92
N ARG A 234 -3.75 -5.31 16.46
CA ARG A 234 -5.10 -4.76 16.63
C ARG A 234 -5.53 -4.12 15.33
N ILE A 235 -6.39 -4.81 14.59
CA ILE A 235 -6.90 -4.37 13.29
C ILE A 235 -8.42 -4.32 13.35
N TYR A 236 -8.98 -3.13 13.18
CA TYR A 236 -10.41 -2.88 13.26
C TYR A 236 -11.10 -3.11 11.93
N GLU A 237 -10.44 -2.77 10.81
CA GLU A 237 -11.01 -3.02 9.48
C GLU A 237 -9.91 -3.15 8.44
N VAL A 238 -10.10 -4.03 7.46
CA VAL A 238 -9.31 -4.14 6.22
C VAL A 238 -10.26 -4.07 5.04
N GLN A 239 -10.20 -2.98 4.30
CA GLN A 239 -11.04 -2.74 3.13
C GLN A 239 -10.20 -2.89 1.87
N ILE A 240 -10.55 -3.85 1.03
CA ILE A 240 -9.87 -4.14 -0.23
C ILE A 240 -10.76 -3.65 -1.36
N TYR A 241 -10.21 -2.82 -2.24
CA TYR A 241 -10.95 -2.20 -3.32
C TYR A 241 -10.41 -2.60 -4.69
N GLY A 242 -11.33 -2.75 -5.65
CA GLY A 242 -11.03 -3.13 -7.01
C GLY A 242 -12.26 -3.33 -7.88
N LEU A 243 -12.17 -4.28 -8.82
CA LEU A 243 -13.25 -4.70 -9.72
C LEU A 243 -13.59 -6.17 -9.48
N GLU A 244 -14.88 -6.54 -9.61
CA GLU A 244 -15.34 -7.95 -9.57
C GLU A 244 -15.03 -8.73 -10.86
N LYS A 245 -13.87 -8.48 -11.41
CA LYS A 245 -13.34 -9.20 -12.59
C LYS A 245 -11.82 -9.06 -12.62
N THR A 246 -11.17 -9.92 -13.37
CA THR A 246 -9.73 -9.85 -13.62
C THR A 246 -9.39 -8.77 -14.64
N LEU A 247 -8.18 -8.24 -14.54
CA LEU A 247 -7.55 -7.48 -15.61
C LEU A 247 -7.13 -8.45 -16.71
N ALA A 248 -7.28 -8.04 -17.98
CA ALA A 248 -6.73 -8.80 -19.08
C ALA A 248 -5.20 -8.87 -18.96
N ALA A 249 -4.64 -10.06 -19.16
CA ALA A 249 -3.20 -10.19 -19.36
C ALA A 249 -2.86 -9.59 -20.73
N ASP A 250 -1.90 -8.66 -20.79
CA ASP A 250 -1.28 -8.19 -22.02
C ASP A 250 -0.44 -9.28 -22.68
#